data_2895512acd713ec288937e61d19a2416
#
_entry.id   2895512acd713ec288937e61d19a2416
#
_cell.length_a   1.000
_cell.length_b   1.000
_cell.length_c   1.000
_cell.angle_alpha   90.00
_cell.angle_beta   90.00
_cell.angle_gamma   90.00
#
_symmetry.space_group_name_H-M   'P 1'
#
loop_
_entity.id
_entity.type
_entity.pdbx_description
1 polymer ?
#
loop_
_entity_poly.entity_id
_entity_poly.type
_entity_poly.pdbx_seq_one_letter_code
_entity_poly.pdbx_strand_id
1 'polypeptide(L)'
;AAVPKGFRKKILTFEGKVVGTIEYAPPDGAGYPIQGKNIMVINCIWVLRRAKGHSLGTRLIEDVMQAEPSASGFATIGLEDHRSPWFKKSQIEKLGFSSIDSIRVTHKTRHVGVPFTIHLMWLPRHKDAEPPTWDKKKLLEGEYFCRAHPFYHPQTYKPKEILEEVLS
;
A
#
# COMPACT_ATOMS: atom_id res chain seq x y z
N ALA A 1 8.82 8.85 14.31
CA ALA A 1 8.70 9.27 12.92
C ALA A 1 9.06 8.13 11.97
N ALA A 2 8.38 8.04 10.80
CA ALA A 2 8.61 6.96 9.82
C ALA A 2 9.96 7.09 9.10
N VAL A 3 10.43 8.32 8.89
CA VAL A 3 11.71 8.57 8.17
C VAL A 3 12.90 7.90 8.83
N PRO A 4 13.10 7.96 10.16
CA PRO A 4 14.19 7.24 10.82
C PRO A 4 14.11 5.72 10.69
N LYS A 5 12.95 5.17 10.32
CA LYS A 5 12.72 3.74 10.09
C LYS A 5 12.88 3.33 8.61
N GLY A 6 13.58 4.11 7.82
CA GLY A 6 13.82 3.80 6.41
C GLY A 6 12.66 4.08 5.46
N PHE A 7 11.72 4.94 5.87
CA PHE A 7 10.68 5.43 4.96
C PHE A 7 11.29 6.23 3.80
N ARG A 8 10.89 5.90 2.58
CA ARG A 8 11.38 6.50 1.34
C ARG A 8 10.22 6.95 0.47
N LYS A 9 10.49 8.02 -0.29
CA LYS A 9 9.56 8.55 -1.30
C LYS A 9 10.32 8.81 -2.58
N LYS A 10 9.77 8.34 -3.70
CA LYS A 10 10.20 8.71 -5.05
C LYS A 10 9.12 9.54 -5.73
N ILE A 11 9.57 10.52 -6.48
CA ILE A 11 8.72 11.44 -7.23
C ILE A 11 8.98 11.22 -8.71
N LEU A 12 7.91 11.00 -9.46
CA LEU A 12 7.95 10.88 -10.91
C LEU A 12 7.62 12.22 -11.54
N THR A 13 8.52 12.68 -12.38
CA THR A 13 8.30 13.87 -13.22
C THR A 13 8.16 13.48 -14.68
N PHE A 14 7.26 14.14 -15.37
CA PHE A 14 7.05 14.00 -16.82
C PHE A 14 6.84 15.40 -17.40
N GLU A 15 7.62 15.76 -18.43
CA GLU A 15 7.62 17.12 -19.01
C GLU A 15 7.77 18.23 -17.95
N GLY A 16 8.71 18.05 -17.01
CA GLY A 16 9.00 18.99 -15.93
C GLY A 16 7.93 19.13 -14.85
N LYS A 17 6.87 18.31 -14.88
CA LYS A 17 5.79 18.33 -13.88
C LYS A 17 5.75 17.04 -13.08
N VAL A 18 5.45 17.16 -11.79
CA VAL A 18 5.21 15.98 -10.93
C VAL A 18 3.92 15.31 -11.40
N VAL A 19 4.02 14.03 -11.77
CA VAL A 19 2.88 13.25 -12.29
C VAL A 19 2.61 11.98 -11.48
N GLY A 20 3.46 11.64 -10.54
CA GLY A 20 3.26 10.47 -9.69
C GLY A 20 4.22 10.43 -8.51
N THR A 21 3.91 9.62 -7.52
CA THR A 21 4.80 9.29 -6.41
C THR A 21 4.61 7.84 -5.99
N ILE A 22 5.67 7.29 -5.39
CA ILE A 22 5.62 6.05 -4.64
C ILE A 22 6.30 6.22 -3.29
N GLU A 23 5.68 5.71 -2.26
CA GLU A 23 6.17 5.75 -0.88
C GLU A 23 6.28 4.32 -0.36
N TYR A 24 7.42 3.99 0.22
CA TYR A 24 7.71 2.64 0.70
C TYR A 24 8.69 2.65 1.87
N ALA A 25 8.69 1.58 2.62
CA ALA A 25 9.56 1.40 3.77
C ALA A 25 9.82 -0.09 4.04
N PRO A 26 10.85 -0.44 4.82
CA PRO A 26 10.89 -1.73 5.51
C PRO A 26 9.65 -1.91 6.42
N PRO A 27 9.30 -3.14 6.81
CA PRO A 27 8.13 -3.42 7.66
C PRO A 27 8.02 -2.51 8.88
N ASP A 28 9.11 -2.27 9.60
CA ASP A 28 9.13 -1.43 10.82
C ASP A 28 8.85 0.06 10.55
N GLY A 29 9.02 0.51 9.34
CA GLY A 29 8.73 1.89 8.90
C GLY A 29 7.43 2.02 8.12
N ALA A 30 6.78 0.89 7.83
CA ALA A 30 5.57 0.84 7.01
C ALA A 30 4.31 1.34 7.74
N GLY A 31 3.30 1.67 6.96
CA GLY A 31 1.98 2.06 7.45
C GLY A 31 1.09 0.89 7.78
N TYR A 32 1.35 -0.25 7.19
CA TYR A 32 0.53 -1.45 7.34
C TYR A 32 1.23 -2.46 8.24
N PRO A 33 0.48 -3.28 9.01
CA PRO A 33 1.05 -4.30 9.90
C PRO A 33 1.52 -5.54 9.13
N ILE A 34 2.30 -5.31 8.07
CA ILE A 34 2.90 -6.34 7.22
C ILE A 34 4.29 -6.65 7.75
N GLN A 35 4.62 -7.93 7.84
CA GLN A 35 5.88 -8.44 8.35
C GLN A 35 6.52 -9.39 7.33
N GLY A 36 7.84 -9.44 7.32
CA GLY A 36 8.61 -10.34 6.47
C GLY A 36 10.08 -9.97 6.47
N LYS A 37 10.92 -10.93 6.10
CA LYS A 37 12.36 -10.74 6.04
C LYS A 37 12.76 -10.20 4.67
N ASN A 38 13.57 -9.15 4.67
CA ASN A 38 14.10 -8.54 3.43
C ASN A 38 13.01 -8.13 2.43
N ILE A 39 11.88 -7.62 2.91
CA ILE A 39 10.81 -7.11 2.07
C ILE A 39 10.70 -5.59 2.18
N MET A 40 10.12 -4.98 1.17
CA MET A 40 9.66 -3.59 1.22
C MET A 40 8.15 -3.52 1.15
N VAL A 41 7.57 -2.65 1.98
CA VAL A 41 6.13 -2.40 2.00
C VAL A 41 5.84 -1.08 1.30
N ILE A 42 5.00 -1.12 0.28
CA ILE A 42 4.55 0.08 -0.43
C ILE A 42 3.39 0.68 0.34
N ASN A 43 3.57 1.90 0.83
CA ASN A 43 2.58 2.63 1.61
C ASN A 43 1.64 3.47 0.75
N CYS A 44 2.11 3.94 -0.39
CA CYS A 44 1.32 4.72 -1.33
C CYS A 44 1.93 4.65 -2.73
N ILE A 45 1.08 4.57 -3.73
CA ILE A 45 1.45 4.77 -5.13
C ILE A 45 0.31 5.49 -5.84
N TRP A 46 0.62 6.56 -6.55
CA TRP A 46 -0.35 7.23 -7.39
C TRP A 46 0.29 7.83 -8.64
N VAL A 47 -0.49 7.91 -9.70
CA VAL A 47 -0.15 8.57 -10.95
C VAL A 47 -1.33 9.41 -11.39
N LEU A 48 -1.08 10.65 -11.80
CA LEU A 48 -2.12 11.57 -12.29
C LEU A 48 -2.87 10.98 -13.49
N ARG A 49 -4.18 11.18 -13.53
CA ARG A 49 -5.03 10.69 -14.63
C ARG A 49 -4.55 11.13 -16.02
N ARG A 50 -4.10 12.39 -16.15
CA ARG A 50 -3.57 12.95 -17.41
C ARG A 50 -2.29 12.27 -17.90
N ALA A 51 -1.57 11.57 -17.02
CA ALA A 51 -0.36 10.83 -17.34
C ALA A 51 -0.62 9.31 -17.46
N LYS A 52 -1.88 8.87 -17.45
CA LYS A 52 -2.25 7.48 -17.70
C LYS A 52 -1.96 7.07 -19.14
N GLY A 53 -1.76 5.77 -19.34
CA GLY A 53 -1.43 5.22 -20.67
C GLY A 53 0.07 5.08 -20.97
N HIS A 54 0.94 5.63 -20.11
CA HIS A 54 2.41 5.56 -20.27
C HIS A 54 3.07 4.53 -19.34
N SER A 55 2.31 3.61 -18.77
CA SER A 55 2.80 2.58 -17.82
C SER A 55 3.63 3.14 -16.65
N LEU A 56 3.34 4.39 -16.25
CA LEU A 56 4.13 5.10 -15.23
C LEU A 56 4.07 4.45 -13.85
N GLY A 57 2.96 3.78 -13.52
CA GLY A 57 2.86 3.00 -12.29
C GLY A 57 3.85 1.83 -12.28
N THR A 58 3.95 1.10 -13.38
CA THR A 58 4.92 0.00 -13.56
C THR A 58 6.34 0.51 -13.45
N ARG A 59 6.66 1.64 -14.11
CA ARG A 59 7.99 2.27 -14.01
C ARG A 59 8.36 2.66 -12.59
N LEU A 60 7.40 3.17 -11.80
CA LEU A 60 7.64 3.46 -10.38
C LEU A 60 7.99 2.20 -9.58
N ILE A 61 7.31 1.09 -9.83
CA ILE A 61 7.62 -0.20 -9.20
C ILE A 61 9.00 -0.70 -9.63
N GLU A 62 9.31 -0.68 -10.93
CA GLU A 62 10.61 -1.08 -11.46
C GLU A 62 11.76 -0.26 -10.86
N ASP A 63 11.56 1.06 -10.72
CA ASP A 63 12.56 1.95 -10.13
C ASP A 63 12.78 1.68 -8.64
N VAL A 64 11.73 1.32 -7.89
CA VAL A 64 11.85 0.86 -6.51
C VAL A 64 12.59 -0.49 -6.45
N MET A 65 12.26 -1.41 -7.35
CA MET A 65 12.96 -2.71 -7.43
C MET A 65 14.46 -2.54 -7.70
N GLN A 66 14.85 -1.62 -8.54
CA GLN A 66 16.26 -1.31 -8.82
C GLN A 66 16.95 -0.64 -7.63
N ALA A 67 16.24 0.24 -6.91
CA ALA A 67 16.78 0.93 -5.74
C ALA A 67 16.96 0.03 -4.52
N GLU A 68 16.23 -1.09 -4.46
CA GLU A 68 16.23 -2.03 -3.34
C GLU A 68 16.67 -3.44 -3.78
N PRO A 69 17.94 -3.60 -4.25
CA PRO A 69 18.38 -4.86 -4.83
C PRO A 69 18.40 -6.04 -3.84
N SER A 70 18.50 -5.76 -2.54
CA SER A 70 18.49 -6.75 -1.46
C SER A 70 17.08 -7.19 -1.05
N ALA A 71 16.02 -6.49 -1.51
CA ALA A 71 14.66 -6.89 -1.19
C ALA A 71 14.28 -8.18 -1.91
N SER A 72 13.79 -9.17 -1.17
CA SER A 72 13.27 -10.42 -1.71
C SER A 72 11.92 -10.26 -2.42
N GLY A 73 11.22 -9.17 -2.12
CA GLY A 73 9.96 -8.82 -2.74
C GLY A 73 9.31 -7.59 -2.12
N PHE A 74 8.13 -7.26 -2.63
CA PHE A 74 7.39 -6.05 -2.30
C PHE A 74 5.96 -6.42 -1.88
N ALA A 75 5.49 -5.83 -0.80
CA ALA A 75 4.15 -6.07 -0.27
C ALA A 75 3.36 -4.77 -0.19
N THR A 76 2.06 -4.87 -0.28
CA THR A 76 1.11 -3.77 -0.04
C THR A 76 -0.26 -4.34 0.29
N ILE A 77 -1.25 -3.46 0.44
CA ILE A 77 -2.65 -3.88 0.52
C ILE A 77 -3.37 -3.63 -0.80
N GLY A 78 -4.43 -4.40 -1.05
CA GLY A 78 -5.38 -4.15 -2.12
C GLY A 78 -6.80 -4.12 -1.57
N LEU A 79 -7.62 -3.16 -2.02
CA LEU A 79 -9.00 -3.01 -1.58
C LEU A 79 -9.96 -3.50 -2.67
N GLU A 80 -10.87 -4.38 -2.30
CA GLU A 80 -11.96 -4.89 -3.14
C GLU A 80 -13.29 -4.48 -2.52
N ASP A 81 -14.24 -4.04 -3.35
CA ASP A 81 -15.56 -3.51 -2.94
C ASP A 81 -15.51 -2.21 -2.10
N HIS A 82 -14.35 -1.55 -2.02
CA HIS A 82 -14.20 -0.31 -1.28
C HIS A 82 -14.46 0.92 -2.17
N ARG A 83 -15.11 1.93 -1.62
CA ARG A 83 -15.48 3.18 -2.34
C ARG A 83 -14.27 4.02 -2.76
N SER A 84 -13.19 3.95 -2.01
CA SER A 84 -11.98 4.71 -2.32
C SER A 84 -11.41 4.30 -3.68
N PRO A 85 -10.97 5.27 -4.51
CA PRO A 85 -10.23 4.97 -5.73
C PRO A 85 -8.79 4.49 -5.46
N TRP A 86 -8.34 4.58 -4.21
CA TRP A 86 -7.00 4.23 -3.79
C TRP A 86 -6.88 2.73 -3.53
N PHE A 87 -5.72 2.17 -3.87
CA PHE A 87 -5.37 0.78 -3.60
C PHE A 87 -6.37 -0.27 -4.10
N LYS A 88 -7.10 0.01 -5.17
CA LYS A 88 -7.95 -1.01 -5.76
C LYS A 88 -7.12 -2.25 -6.09
N LYS A 89 -7.55 -3.42 -5.57
CA LYS A 89 -6.92 -4.72 -5.83
C LYS A 89 -6.59 -4.90 -7.30
N SER A 90 -7.57 -4.65 -8.19
CA SER A 90 -7.40 -4.79 -9.63
C SER A 90 -6.34 -3.86 -10.24
N GLN A 91 -6.04 -2.72 -9.62
CA GLN A 91 -4.96 -1.83 -10.05
C GLN A 91 -3.60 -2.33 -9.56
N ILE A 92 -3.54 -2.85 -8.35
CA ILE A 92 -2.33 -3.44 -7.77
C ILE A 92 -1.94 -4.72 -8.52
N GLU A 93 -2.92 -5.55 -8.90
CA GLU A 93 -2.70 -6.72 -9.75
C GLU A 93 -2.08 -6.36 -11.11
N LYS A 94 -2.50 -5.26 -11.73
CA LYS A 94 -1.90 -4.74 -12.98
C LYS A 94 -0.43 -4.32 -12.84
N LEU A 95 0.03 -4.07 -11.61
CA LEU A 95 1.43 -3.78 -11.31
C LEU A 95 2.25 -5.05 -11.02
N GLY A 96 1.65 -6.23 -11.18
CA GLY A 96 2.31 -7.53 -11.03
C GLY A 96 2.12 -8.21 -9.69
N PHE A 97 1.39 -7.59 -8.75
CA PHE A 97 1.12 -8.18 -7.43
C PHE A 97 0.03 -9.25 -7.51
N SER A 98 0.13 -10.23 -6.61
CA SER A 98 -0.91 -11.24 -6.40
C SER A 98 -1.44 -11.16 -4.98
N SER A 99 -2.74 -11.43 -4.79
CA SER A 99 -3.33 -11.58 -3.46
C SER A 99 -2.91 -12.93 -2.87
N ILE A 100 -2.35 -12.91 -1.66
CA ILE A 100 -1.91 -14.12 -0.95
C ILE A 100 -2.70 -14.41 0.33
N ASP A 101 -3.38 -13.41 0.86
CA ASP A 101 -4.31 -13.52 1.99
C ASP A 101 -5.32 -12.38 1.95
N SER A 102 -6.44 -12.51 2.66
CA SER A 102 -7.44 -11.47 2.71
C SER A 102 -8.25 -11.51 4.03
N ILE A 103 -8.91 -10.39 4.30
CA ILE A 103 -9.86 -10.27 5.40
C ILE A 103 -11.05 -9.42 4.94
N ARG A 104 -12.28 -9.88 5.22
CA ARG A 104 -13.49 -9.12 4.95
C ARG A 104 -13.87 -8.29 6.17
N VAL A 105 -14.06 -7.01 5.96
CA VAL A 105 -14.26 -6.04 7.05
C VAL A 105 -15.33 -5.02 6.73
N THR A 106 -15.80 -4.33 7.76
CA THR A 106 -16.62 -3.13 7.66
C THR A 106 -16.04 -2.02 8.54
N HIS A 107 -16.34 -0.76 8.23
CA HIS A 107 -15.98 0.36 9.08
C HIS A 107 -16.88 0.43 10.31
N LYS A 108 -16.29 0.65 11.50
CA LYS A 108 -17.06 0.90 12.72
C LYS A 108 -17.61 2.32 12.82
N THR A 109 -16.89 3.29 12.26
CA THR A 109 -17.16 4.71 12.48
C THR A 109 -17.68 5.46 11.26
N ARG A 110 -17.37 4.96 10.05
CA ARG A 110 -17.78 5.57 8.77
C ARG A 110 -18.26 4.48 7.83
N HIS A 111 -19.33 4.78 7.09
CA HIS A 111 -19.90 3.82 6.12
C HIS A 111 -20.18 2.45 6.76
N VAL A 112 -20.67 2.47 8.02
CA VAL A 112 -21.02 1.27 8.77
C VAL A 112 -21.98 0.41 7.95
N GLY A 113 -21.74 -0.91 7.95
CA GLY A 113 -22.61 -1.87 7.27
C GLY A 113 -22.33 -2.05 5.77
N VAL A 114 -21.30 -1.40 5.23
CA VAL A 114 -20.84 -1.66 3.85
C VAL A 114 -19.53 -2.47 3.91
N PRO A 115 -19.59 -3.80 3.75
CA PRO A 115 -18.42 -4.63 3.82
C PRO A 115 -17.54 -4.46 2.60
N PHE A 116 -16.23 -4.60 2.81
CA PHE A 116 -15.21 -4.64 1.76
C PHE A 116 -14.11 -5.62 2.16
N THR A 117 -13.24 -5.97 1.22
CA THR A 117 -12.15 -6.91 1.46
C THR A 117 -10.81 -6.19 1.35
N ILE A 118 -9.96 -6.41 2.35
CA ILE A 118 -8.55 -6.01 2.32
C ILE A 118 -7.74 -7.25 1.95
N HIS A 119 -6.90 -7.14 0.95
CA HIS A 119 -6.00 -8.19 0.50
C HIS A 119 -4.57 -7.86 0.88
N LEU A 120 -3.82 -8.85 1.34
CA LEU A 120 -2.37 -8.78 1.40
C LEU A 120 -1.84 -9.09 -0.01
N MET A 121 -1.22 -8.10 -0.62
CA MET A 121 -0.71 -8.17 -1.99
C MET A 121 0.80 -8.38 -1.97
N TRP A 122 1.29 -9.30 -2.80
CA TRP A 122 2.68 -9.69 -2.85
C TRP A 122 3.24 -9.70 -4.27
N LEU A 123 4.42 -9.12 -4.43
CA LEU A 123 5.23 -9.16 -5.65
C LEU A 123 6.61 -9.73 -5.30
N PRO A 124 6.84 -11.06 -5.46
CA PRO A 124 8.14 -11.66 -5.22
C PRO A 124 9.14 -11.24 -6.28
N ARG A 125 10.40 -11.04 -5.90
CA ARG A 125 11.51 -10.86 -6.85
C ARG A 125 11.94 -12.17 -7.49
N HIS A 126 11.87 -13.25 -6.72
CA HIS A 126 12.22 -14.61 -7.14
C HIS A 126 11.14 -15.59 -6.71
N LYS A 127 11.01 -16.68 -7.42
CA LYS A 127 9.97 -17.70 -7.14
C LYS A 127 10.02 -18.26 -5.72
N ASP A 128 11.23 -18.35 -5.17
CA ASP A 128 11.49 -18.91 -3.83
C ASP A 128 11.49 -17.86 -2.74
N ALA A 129 11.07 -16.62 -3.03
CA ALA A 129 10.96 -15.55 -2.04
C ALA A 129 9.87 -15.89 -1.03
N GLU A 130 10.24 -15.88 0.25
CA GLU A 130 9.31 -16.12 1.35
C GLU A 130 8.23 -15.04 1.37
N PRO A 131 6.94 -15.42 1.30
CA PRO A 131 5.85 -14.45 1.30
C PRO A 131 5.74 -13.74 2.65
N PRO A 132 5.29 -12.48 2.67
CA PRO A 132 5.02 -11.76 3.90
C PRO A 132 3.81 -12.33 4.64
N THR A 133 3.76 -11.99 5.92
CA THR A 133 2.58 -12.16 6.77
C THR A 133 2.06 -10.80 7.21
N TRP A 134 0.89 -10.75 7.84
CA TRP A 134 0.34 -9.54 8.42
C TRP A 134 -0.39 -9.81 9.74
N ASP A 135 -0.40 -8.81 10.60
CA ASP A 135 -1.14 -8.84 11.86
C ASP A 135 -2.56 -8.30 11.65
N LYS A 136 -3.51 -9.21 11.41
CA LYS A 136 -4.92 -8.86 11.19
C LYS A 136 -5.56 -8.13 12.39
N LYS A 137 -5.14 -8.43 13.63
CA LYS A 137 -5.64 -7.74 14.82
C LYS A 137 -5.24 -6.27 14.81
N LYS A 138 -3.97 -5.97 14.54
CA LYS A 138 -3.50 -4.59 14.39
C LYS A 138 -4.17 -3.86 13.23
N LEU A 139 -4.45 -4.57 12.14
CA LEU A 139 -5.18 -4.00 11.01
C LEU A 139 -6.58 -3.53 11.43
N LEU A 140 -7.28 -4.32 12.26
CA LEU A 140 -8.62 -4.00 12.77
C LEU A 140 -8.62 -2.86 13.80
N GLU A 141 -7.54 -2.69 14.57
CA GLU A 141 -7.38 -1.58 15.54
C GLU A 141 -7.33 -0.20 14.87
N GLY A 142 -7.20 -0.20 13.57
CA GLY A 142 -7.26 0.98 12.72
C GLY A 142 -5.98 1.26 11.99
N GLU A 143 -6.11 1.53 10.71
CA GLU A 143 -5.03 1.83 9.80
C GLU A 143 -5.19 3.17 9.12
N TYR A 144 -4.05 3.75 8.80
CA TYR A 144 -3.97 4.89 7.91
C TYR A 144 -3.78 4.39 6.50
N PHE A 145 -4.80 4.45 5.66
CA PHE A 145 -4.66 4.09 4.25
C PHE A 145 -3.76 5.05 3.45
N CYS A 146 -3.35 6.17 4.06
CA CYS A 146 -2.31 7.03 3.54
C CYS A 146 -1.43 7.54 4.68
N ARG A 147 -0.26 6.96 4.84
CA ARG A 147 0.67 7.30 5.92
C ARG A 147 1.33 8.67 5.73
N ALA A 148 1.50 9.10 4.50
CA ALA A 148 2.11 10.38 4.20
C ALA A 148 1.19 11.56 4.45
N HIS A 149 -0.12 11.37 4.36
CA HIS A 149 -1.10 12.44 4.52
C HIS A 149 -0.96 13.25 5.81
N PRO A 150 -0.75 12.64 7.01
CA PRO A 150 -0.53 13.38 8.25
C PRO A 150 0.71 14.27 8.24
N PHE A 151 1.73 13.95 7.45
CA PHE A 151 2.95 14.76 7.35
C PHE A 151 2.78 15.99 6.48
N TYR A 152 1.96 15.88 5.42
CA TYR A 152 1.79 16.96 4.45
C TYR A 152 0.56 17.84 4.74
N HIS A 153 -0.45 17.29 5.40
CA HIS A 153 -1.74 17.95 5.65
C HIS A 153 -2.23 17.66 7.07
N PRO A 154 -1.53 18.14 8.09
CA PRO A 154 -1.93 17.88 9.49
C PRO A 154 -3.33 18.38 9.83
N GLN A 155 -3.79 19.47 9.17
CA GLN A 155 -5.12 20.05 9.41
C GLN A 155 -6.27 19.17 8.84
N THR A 156 -5.97 18.34 7.86
CA THR A 156 -6.95 17.44 7.24
C THR A 156 -6.78 16.00 7.69
N TYR A 157 -5.97 15.80 8.73
CA TYR A 157 -5.71 14.48 9.30
C TYR A 157 -7.02 13.79 9.68
N LYS A 158 -7.22 12.62 9.13
CA LYS A 158 -8.34 11.76 9.48
C LYS A 158 -7.88 10.77 10.55
N PRO A 159 -8.67 10.54 11.60
CA PRO A 159 -8.36 9.51 12.59
C PRO A 159 -8.27 8.14 11.90
N LYS A 160 -7.56 7.25 12.54
CA LYS A 160 -7.48 5.84 12.13
C LYS A 160 -8.88 5.30 11.82
N GLU A 161 -9.00 4.57 10.75
CA GLU A 161 -10.22 3.86 10.43
C GLU A 161 -10.29 2.55 11.21
N ILE A 162 -11.15 2.51 12.23
CA ILE A 162 -11.38 1.30 13.03
C ILE A 162 -12.24 0.35 12.21
N LEU A 163 -11.82 -0.89 12.12
CA LEU A 163 -12.44 -1.92 11.32
C LEU A 163 -12.99 -3.05 12.20
N GLU A 164 -13.95 -3.78 11.68
CA GLU A 164 -14.52 -4.98 12.28
C GLU A 164 -14.56 -6.09 11.24
N GLU A 165 -14.15 -7.28 11.64
CA GLU A 165 -14.21 -8.45 10.75
C GLU A 165 -15.66 -8.86 10.55
N VAL A 166 -16.05 -9.11 9.31
CA VAL A 166 -17.34 -9.69 8.96
C VAL A 166 -17.18 -11.20 8.94
N LEU A 167 -17.68 -11.84 9.98
CA LEU A 167 -17.76 -13.30 10.05
C LEU A 167 -18.84 -13.77 9.05
N SER A 168 -18.45 -14.66 8.16
CA SER A 168 -19.34 -15.30 7.18
C SER A 168 -20.22 -16.36 7.83
#